data_7a2d65b7d138ff5226542ea11667c20a
#
_entry.id   7a2d65b7d138ff5226542ea11667c20a
#
_cell.length_a   1.000
_cell.length_b   1.000
_cell.length_c   1.000
_cell.angle_alpha   90.00
_cell.angle_beta   90.00
_cell.angle_gamma   90.00
#
_symmetry.space_group_name_H-M   'P 1'
#
loop_
_entity.id
_entity.type
_entity.pdbx_description
1 polymer ?
#
loop_
_entity_poly.entity_id
_entity_poly.type
_entity_poly.pdbx_seq_one_letter_code
_entity_poly.pdbx_strand_id
1 'polypeptide(L)'
;MGNKKNRIIQAISPQEIEQVFAIRTEVFVKEQKCLPSEEFDELDAVAKHYLLFDDATPVATGRYRKTDKGIKVERIATLESARGRGYASLIIQHIFSESAKEYPDCTHYYLHAQVSVMPLYASLGFQPYGDTFIEADIVHQAMELSSR
;
A
#
# COMPACT_ATOMS: atom_id res chain seq x y z
N MET A 1 -27.96 7.92 10.59
CA MET A 1 -27.28 7.70 10.52
C MET A 1 -26.62 7.38 9.68
N GLY A 2 -26.49 7.49 8.97
CA GLY A 2 -25.81 7.13 7.91
C GLY A 2 -24.45 6.83 8.18
N ASN A 3 -24.22 5.74 8.60
CA ASN A 3 -22.86 5.28 8.74
C ASN A 3 -22.29 5.09 7.37
N LYS A 4 -21.21 5.78 7.09
CA LYS A 4 -20.48 5.50 5.88
C LYS A 4 -19.95 4.10 5.97
N LYS A 5 -20.09 3.39 4.90
CA LYS A 5 -19.58 2.03 4.83
C LYS A 5 -18.29 2.02 4.06
N ASN A 6 -17.26 1.55 4.73
CA ASN A 6 -15.99 1.29 4.07
C ASN A 6 -15.96 -0.17 3.72
N ARG A 7 -15.47 -0.46 2.52
CA ARG A 7 -15.23 -1.87 2.17
C ARG A 7 -13.94 -1.97 1.39
N ILE A 8 -13.28 -3.08 1.55
CA ILE A 8 -12.03 -3.35 0.85
C ILE A 8 -12.25 -4.59 0.00
N ILE A 9 -11.85 -4.49 -1.26
CA ILE A 9 -11.92 -5.63 -2.18
C ILE A 9 -10.55 -5.86 -2.77
N GLN A 10 -10.30 -7.09 -3.22
CA GLN A 10 -9.16 -7.35 -4.08
C GLN A 10 -9.53 -6.92 -5.48
N ALA A 11 -8.68 -6.08 -6.08
CA ALA A 11 -8.94 -5.59 -7.43
C ALA A 11 -8.47 -6.63 -8.43
N ILE A 12 -9.37 -7.18 -9.22
CA ILE A 12 -9.06 -8.25 -10.16
C ILE A 12 -9.50 -7.90 -11.57
N SER A 13 -10.72 -7.35 -11.73
CA SER A 13 -11.24 -7.03 -13.06
C SER A 13 -10.46 -5.88 -13.68
N PRO A 14 -10.47 -5.77 -15.02
CA PRO A 14 -9.81 -4.63 -15.67
C PRO A 14 -10.31 -3.29 -15.16
N GLN A 15 -11.61 -3.16 -14.87
CA GLN A 15 -12.15 -1.92 -14.34
C GLN A 15 -11.60 -1.62 -12.95
N GLU A 16 -11.50 -2.63 -12.10
CA GLU A 16 -10.97 -2.44 -10.76
C GLU A 16 -9.50 -2.08 -10.79
N ILE A 17 -8.73 -2.70 -11.68
CA ILE A 17 -7.32 -2.37 -11.84
C ILE A 17 -7.16 -0.93 -12.35
N GLU A 18 -8.04 -0.48 -13.24
CA GLU A 18 -8.03 0.92 -13.67
C GLU A 18 -8.26 1.86 -12.50
N GLN A 19 -9.15 1.50 -11.57
CA GLN A 19 -9.40 2.31 -10.39
C GLN A 19 -8.17 2.36 -9.47
N VAL A 20 -7.45 1.24 -9.33
CA VAL A 20 -6.19 1.22 -8.60
C VAL A 20 -5.20 2.20 -9.24
N PHE A 21 -5.03 2.10 -10.56
CA PHE A 21 -4.06 2.93 -11.26
C PHE A 21 -4.46 4.41 -11.23
N ALA A 22 -5.76 4.71 -11.24
CA ALA A 22 -6.22 6.10 -11.16
C ALA A 22 -5.80 6.73 -9.82
N ILE A 23 -5.96 6.00 -8.72
CA ILE A 23 -5.54 6.51 -7.40
C ILE A 23 -4.03 6.72 -7.37
N ARG A 24 -3.28 5.74 -7.87
CA ARG A 24 -1.81 5.84 -7.89
C ARG A 24 -1.33 6.97 -8.76
N THR A 25 -2.01 7.22 -9.87
CA THR A 25 -1.66 8.35 -10.73
C THR A 25 -1.87 9.68 -9.99
N GLU A 26 -3.01 9.84 -9.30
CA GLU A 26 -3.26 11.06 -8.56
C GLU A 26 -2.22 11.29 -7.46
N VAL A 27 -1.90 10.25 -6.70
CA VAL A 27 -1.03 10.39 -5.53
C VAL A 27 0.45 10.43 -5.94
N PHE A 28 0.89 9.47 -6.73
CA PHE A 28 2.32 9.33 -6.98
C PHE A 28 2.80 10.14 -8.18
N VAL A 29 2.03 10.17 -9.25
CA VAL A 29 2.46 10.87 -10.46
C VAL A 29 2.13 12.35 -10.40
N LYS A 30 0.88 12.70 -10.11
CA LYS A 30 0.48 14.11 -10.12
C LYS A 30 0.90 14.85 -8.86
N GLU A 31 0.64 14.27 -7.69
CA GLU A 31 0.92 14.95 -6.44
C GLU A 31 2.40 14.88 -6.08
N GLN A 32 3.02 13.71 -6.16
CA GLN A 32 4.40 13.51 -5.73
C GLN A 32 5.41 13.61 -6.88
N LYS A 33 4.94 13.75 -8.11
CA LYS A 33 5.80 13.97 -9.28
C LYS A 33 6.69 12.78 -9.64
N CYS A 34 6.29 11.58 -9.27
CA CYS A 34 7.00 10.38 -9.70
C CYS A 34 6.78 10.19 -11.20
N LEU A 35 7.79 9.66 -11.88
CA LEU A 35 7.64 9.35 -13.30
C LEU A 35 6.71 8.15 -13.46
N PRO A 36 5.80 8.18 -14.46
CA PRO A 36 4.94 7.01 -14.67
C PRO A 36 5.73 5.72 -14.88
N SER A 37 6.91 5.79 -15.52
CA SER A 37 7.73 4.62 -15.76
C SER A 37 8.31 4.03 -14.47
N GLU A 38 8.42 4.85 -13.41
CA GLU A 38 8.88 4.37 -12.11
C GLU A 38 7.72 3.86 -11.28
N GLU A 39 6.55 4.48 -11.42
CA GLU A 39 5.38 4.10 -10.63
C GLU A 39 4.74 2.82 -11.11
N PHE A 40 4.56 2.69 -12.43
CA PHE A 40 3.91 1.53 -13.02
C PHE A 40 4.98 0.59 -13.57
N ASP A 41 5.10 -0.57 -12.96
CA ASP A 41 6.15 -1.52 -13.30
C ASP A 41 5.54 -2.89 -13.63
N GLU A 42 6.39 -3.78 -14.13
CA GLU A 42 5.93 -5.12 -14.51
C GLU A 42 5.50 -5.95 -13.31
N LEU A 43 5.85 -5.54 -12.10
CA LEU A 43 5.47 -6.26 -10.90
C LEU A 43 3.98 -6.11 -10.58
N ASP A 44 3.31 -5.14 -11.21
CA ASP A 44 1.86 -5.01 -11.04
C ASP A 44 1.13 -6.27 -11.47
N ALA A 45 1.66 -6.99 -12.45
CA ALA A 45 1.00 -8.19 -12.96
C ALA A 45 1.05 -9.35 -11.97
N VAL A 46 2.04 -9.38 -11.06
CA VAL A 46 2.20 -10.48 -10.11
C VAL A 46 1.79 -10.11 -8.70
N ALA A 47 1.54 -8.83 -8.43
CA ALA A 47 1.13 -8.37 -7.12
C ALA A 47 -0.36 -8.53 -6.92
N LYS A 48 -0.78 -8.55 -5.66
CA LYS A 48 -2.21 -8.49 -5.34
C LYS A 48 -2.55 -7.07 -4.95
N HIS A 49 -3.59 -6.54 -5.57
CA HIS A 49 -4.02 -5.15 -5.39
C HIS A 49 -5.32 -5.08 -4.63
N TYR A 50 -5.45 -4.08 -3.78
CA TYR A 50 -6.66 -3.88 -2.99
C TYR A 50 -7.16 -2.47 -3.19
N LEU A 51 -8.48 -2.32 -3.14
CA LEU A 51 -9.16 -1.03 -3.20
C LEU A 51 -10.01 -0.86 -1.97
N LEU A 52 -9.95 0.32 -1.38
CA LEU A 52 -10.85 0.70 -0.30
C LEU A 52 -11.84 1.72 -0.84
N PHE A 53 -13.11 1.42 -0.64
CA PHE A 53 -14.20 2.29 -1.05
C PHE A 53 -14.77 3.01 0.16
N ASP A 54 -14.98 4.31 0.03
CA ASP A 54 -15.76 5.10 0.98
C ASP A 54 -17.12 5.26 0.31
N ASP A 55 -18.11 4.50 0.79
CA ASP A 55 -19.38 4.30 0.11
C ASP A 55 -19.12 3.73 -1.30
N ALA A 56 -19.42 4.46 -2.35
CA ALA A 56 -19.26 3.98 -3.71
C ALA A 56 -17.97 4.48 -4.38
N THR A 57 -17.16 5.25 -3.67
CA THR A 57 -16.00 5.92 -4.26
C THR A 57 -14.71 5.23 -3.84
N PRO A 58 -13.88 4.75 -4.80
CA PRO A 58 -12.58 4.21 -4.44
C PRO A 58 -11.64 5.35 -4.06
N VAL A 59 -11.06 5.27 -2.86
CA VAL A 59 -10.26 6.37 -2.31
C VAL A 59 -8.88 5.96 -1.85
N ALA A 60 -8.60 4.65 -1.73
CA ALA A 60 -7.29 4.20 -1.27
C ALA A 60 -6.96 2.86 -1.89
N THR A 61 -5.66 2.58 -1.98
CA THR A 61 -5.19 1.34 -2.59
C THR A 61 -3.88 0.90 -1.96
N GLY A 62 -3.54 -0.36 -2.14
CA GLY A 62 -2.26 -0.91 -1.74
C GLY A 62 -2.05 -2.24 -2.44
N ARG A 63 -0.80 -2.66 -2.54
CA ARG A 63 -0.50 -3.96 -3.13
C ARG A 63 0.51 -4.69 -2.27
N TYR A 64 0.57 -6.01 -2.40
CA TYR A 64 1.65 -6.78 -1.81
C TYR A 64 2.08 -7.88 -2.76
N ARG A 65 3.30 -8.35 -2.54
CA ARG A 65 3.83 -9.51 -3.24
C ARG A 65 4.77 -10.25 -2.33
N LYS A 66 4.91 -11.55 -2.58
CA LYS A 66 5.83 -12.40 -1.84
C LYS A 66 7.20 -12.34 -2.51
N THR A 67 8.23 -12.10 -1.72
CA THR A 67 9.61 -12.09 -2.20
C THR A 67 10.45 -13.05 -1.36
N ASP A 68 11.72 -13.17 -1.70
CA ASP A 68 12.63 -14.01 -0.90
C ASP A 68 12.74 -13.54 0.54
N LYS A 69 12.53 -12.25 0.78
CA LYS A 69 12.64 -11.69 2.13
C LYS A 69 11.34 -11.79 2.93
N GLY A 70 10.21 -12.01 2.27
CA GLY A 70 8.93 -12.07 2.93
C GLY A 70 7.85 -11.37 2.12
N ILE A 71 6.87 -10.84 2.83
CA ILE A 71 5.79 -10.10 2.19
C ILE A 71 6.20 -8.64 2.07
N LYS A 72 6.28 -8.13 0.85
CA LYS A 72 6.58 -6.72 0.62
C LYS A 72 5.30 -5.96 0.38
N VAL A 73 5.06 -4.96 1.22
CA VAL A 73 3.91 -4.06 1.10
C VAL A 73 4.33 -2.84 0.29
N GLU A 74 3.57 -2.52 -0.75
CA GLU A 74 3.96 -1.48 -1.68
C GLU A 74 2.76 -0.67 -2.14
N ARG A 75 3.02 0.51 -2.65
CA ARG A 75 2.03 1.36 -3.34
C ARG A 75 0.81 1.66 -2.49
N ILE A 76 1.05 1.96 -1.22
CA ILE A 76 -0.03 2.40 -0.33
C ILE A 76 -0.32 3.85 -0.67
N ALA A 77 -1.55 4.13 -1.06
CA ALA A 77 -1.93 5.48 -1.48
C ALA A 77 -3.35 5.79 -1.08
N THR A 78 -3.57 7.01 -0.59
CA THR A 78 -4.89 7.51 -0.24
C THR A 78 -5.07 8.85 -0.92
N LEU A 79 -6.20 9.05 -1.60
CA LEU A 79 -6.50 10.35 -2.22
C LEU A 79 -6.50 11.44 -1.15
N GLU A 80 -6.02 12.62 -1.54
CA GLU A 80 -5.85 13.73 -0.59
C GLU A 80 -7.14 14.02 0.18
N SER A 81 -8.26 14.02 -0.52
CA SER A 81 -9.56 14.35 0.09
C SER A 81 -10.02 13.32 1.11
N ALA A 82 -9.40 12.14 1.14
CA ALA A 82 -9.82 11.05 2.04
C ALA A 82 -8.79 10.78 3.14
N ARG A 83 -7.76 11.60 3.25
CA ARG A 83 -6.70 11.37 4.25
C ARG A 83 -7.18 11.73 5.66
N GLY A 84 -6.48 11.20 6.65
CA GLY A 84 -6.79 11.45 8.05
C GLY A 84 -7.93 10.61 8.59
N ARG A 85 -8.33 9.56 7.89
CA ARG A 85 -9.44 8.70 8.29
C ARG A 85 -9.01 7.27 8.57
N GLY A 86 -7.68 6.99 8.54
CA GLY A 86 -7.17 5.67 8.84
C GLY A 86 -7.25 4.66 7.71
N TYR A 87 -7.50 5.10 6.49
CA TYR A 87 -7.72 4.17 5.38
C TYR A 87 -6.46 3.39 5.02
N ALA A 88 -5.28 4.03 5.07
CA ALA A 88 -4.03 3.32 4.80
C ALA A 88 -3.83 2.19 5.80
N SER A 89 -4.09 2.43 7.08
CA SER A 89 -3.98 1.40 8.11
C SER A 89 -4.94 0.25 7.84
N LEU A 90 -6.16 0.55 7.41
CA LEU A 90 -7.13 -0.48 7.11
C LEU A 90 -6.67 -1.36 5.96
N ILE A 91 -6.10 -0.76 4.91
CA ILE A 91 -5.58 -1.53 3.78
C ILE A 91 -4.43 -2.42 4.22
N ILE A 92 -3.51 -1.89 5.02
CA ILE A 92 -2.36 -2.67 5.46
C ILE A 92 -2.81 -3.83 6.34
N GLN A 93 -3.76 -3.60 7.25
CA GLN A 93 -4.29 -4.67 8.08
C GLN A 93 -5.00 -5.73 7.24
N HIS A 94 -5.69 -5.30 6.19
CA HIS A 94 -6.33 -6.24 5.27
C HIS A 94 -5.27 -7.07 4.54
N ILE A 95 -4.16 -6.45 4.13
CA ILE A 95 -3.05 -7.16 3.51
C ILE A 95 -2.47 -8.19 4.47
N PHE A 96 -2.32 -7.84 5.76
CA PHE A 96 -1.85 -8.80 6.75
C PHE A 96 -2.76 -10.03 6.79
N SER A 97 -4.07 -9.81 6.83
CA SER A 97 -5.04 -10.88 6.90
C SER A 97 -5.00 -11.77 5.65
N GLU A 98 -5.00 -11.15 4.47
CA GLU A 98 -5.04 -11.89 3.21
C GLU A 98 -3.73 -12.62 2.94
N SER A 99 -2.60 -11.97 3.21
CA SER A 99 -1.30 -12.61 2.97
C SER A 99 -1.05 -13.76 3.95
N ALA A 100 -1.59 -13.67 5.16
CA ALA A 100 -1.47 -14.77 6.13
C ALA A 100 -2.23 -15.99 5.66
N LYS A 101 -3.34 -15.80 4.96
CA LYS A 101 -4.09 -16.93 4.38
C LYS A 101 -3.34 -17.54 3.21
N GLU A 102 -2.75 -16.71 2.37
CA GLU A 102 -2.06 -17.20 1.17
C GLU A 102 -0.70 -17.79 1.50
N TYR A 103 0.01 -17.20 2.45
CA TYR A 103 1.37 -17.63 2.82
C TYR A 103 1.45 -17.83 4.33
N PRO A 104 0.78 -18.87 4.86
CA PRO A 104 0.66 -19.04 6.32
C PRO A 104 2.01 -19.23 7.03
N ASP A 105 3.03 -19.67 6.31
CA ASP A 105 4.35 -19.86 6.92
C ASP A 105 5.22 -18.62 6.88
N CYS A 106 4.76 -17.56 6.22
CA CYS A 106 5.54 -16.33 6.12
C CYS A 106 5.14 -15.36 7.22
N THR A 107 6.10 -15.01 8.08
CA THR A 107 5.83 -14.14 9.22
C THR A 107 6.59 -12.83 9.13
N HIS A 108 7.31 -12.60 8.04
CA HIS A 108 8.12 -11.39 7.88
C HIS A 108 7.49 -10.47 6.85
N TYR A 109 7.28 -9.21 7.23
CA TYR A 109 6.75 -8.17 6.38
C TYR A 109 7.76 -7.05 6.28
N TYR A 110 7.87 -6.42 5.13
CA TYR A 110 8.77 -5.28 4.99
C TYR A 110 8.23 -4.32 3.93
N LEU A 111 8.76 -3.10 3.96
CA LEU A 111 8.37 -2.08 3.01
C LEU A 111 9.45 -1.01 2.94
N HIS A 112 9.35 -0.19 1.91
CA HIS A 112 10.18 1.00 1.77
C HIS A 112 9.28 2.21 1.99
N ALA A 113 9.41 2.84 3.16
CA ALA A 113 8.55 3.95 3.55
C ALA A 113 9.18 5.26 3.12
N GLN A 114 8.36 6.14 2.54
CA GLN A 114 8.78 7.53 2.46
C GLN A 114 8.94 8.02 3.89
N VAL A 115 10.04 8.74 4.16
CA VAL A 115 10.37 9.14 5.53
C VAL A 115 9.23 9.90 6.19
N SER A 116 8.51 10.72 5.42
CA SER A 116 7.39 11.49 5.95
C SER A 116 6.22 10.62 6.42
N VAL A 117 6.16 9.36 5.99
CA VAL A 117 5.05 8.46 6.32
C VAL A 117 5.47 7.40 7.33
N MET A 118 6.71 7.40 7.79
CA MET A 118 7.19 6.42 8.77
C MET A 118 6.32 6.30 10.01
N PRO A 119 5.77 7.42 10.58
CA PRO A 119 4.92 7.26 11.76
C PRO A 119 3.72 6.35 11.58
N LEU A 120 3.12 6.33 10.39
CA LEU A 120 2.02 5.44 10.11
C LEU A 120 2.46 3.98 10.26
N TYR A 121 3.57 3.64 9.64
CA TYR A 121 4.05 2.26 9.67
C TYR A 121 4.55 1.87 11.06
N ALA A 122 5.19 2.81 11.76
CA ALA A 122 5.62 2.55 13.13
C ALA A 122 4.42 2.23 14.03
N SER A 123 3.30 2.91 13.81
CA SER A 123 2.09 2.66 14.60
C SER A 123 1.53 1.26 14.37
N LEU A 124 1.89 0.63 13.26
CA LEU A 124 1.46 -0.73 12.93
C LEU A 124 2.48 -1.78 13.34
N GLY A 125 3.59 -1.36 13.96
CA GLY A 125 4.60 -2.26 14.49
C GLY A 125 5.86 -2.38 13.64
N PHE A 126 5.93 -1.70 12.51
CA PHE A 126 7.13 -1.73 11.68
C PHE A 126 8.26 -0.95 12.34
N GLN A 127 9.48 -1.44 12.21
CA GLN A 127 10.67 -0.79 12.72
C GLN A 127 11.64 -0.52 11.58
N PRO A 128 12.34 0.63 11.61
CA PRO A 128 13.30 0.93 10.56
C PRO A 128 14.55 0.06 10.68
N TYR A 129 15.15 -0.22 9.52
CA TYR A 129 16.44 -0.90 9.50
C TYR A 129 17.24 -0.35 8.31
N GLY A 130 18.58 -0.38 8.45
CA GLY A 130 19.47 0.10 7.41
C GLY A 130 19.47 1.63 7.29
N ASP A 131 20.20 2.11 6.29
CA ASP A 131 20.31 3.54 6.05
C ASP A 131 19.17 4.01 5.16
N THR A 132 18.88 5.31 5.20
CA THR A 132 17.93 5.90 4.26
C THR A 132 18.50 5.86 2.84
N PHE A 133 17.63 5.92 1.86
CA PHE A 133 18.03 5.89 0.45
C PHE A 133 17.04 6.69 -0.38
N ILE A 134 17.42 6.98 -1.62
CA ILE A 134 16.56 7.74 -2.53
C ILE A 134 15.89 6.76 -3.49
N GLU A 135 14.58 6.89 -3.64
CA GLU A 135 13.80 6.08 -4.58
C GLU A 135 12.77 7.02 -5.19
N ALA A 136 12.72 7.10 -6.53
CA ALA A 136 11.82 8.03 -7.24
C ALA A 136 11.98 9.46 -6.72
N ASP A 137 13.24 9.88 -6.47
CA ASP A 137 13.60 11.22 -5.99
C ASP A 137 13.05 11.56 -4.60
N ILE A 138 12.62 10.58 -3.84
CA ILE A 138 12.08 10.78 -2.49
C ILE A 138 12.91 9.96 -1.51
N VAL A 139 13.20 10.56 -0.34
CA VAL A 139 13.97 9.85 0.69
C VAL A 139 13.09 8.78 1.33
N HIS A 140 13.60 7.56 1.35
CA HIS A 140 12.91 6.39 1.87
C HIS A 140 13.71 5.73 2.99
N GLN A 141 13.01 4.96 3.81
CA GLN A 141 13.58 4.15 4.86
C GLN A 141 12.97 2.76 4.79
N ALA A 142 13.80 1.73 4.74
CA ALA A 142 13.28 0.37 4.82
C ALA A 142 12.77 0.11 6.24
N MET A 143 11.62 -0.55 6.34
CA MET A 143 11.02 -0.89 7.62
C MET A 143 10.56 -2.35 7.58
N GLU A 144 10.55 -3.00 8.72
CA GLU A 144 10.19 -4.42 8.78
C GLU A 144 9.35 -4.72 10.01
N LEU A 145 8.59 -5.81 9.91
CA LEU A 145 7.75 -6.31 10.99
C LEU A 145 7.74 -7.83 10.92
N SER A 146 8.01 -8.47 12.04
CA SER A 146 7.86 -9.92 12.14
C SER A 146 6.64 -10.22 12.97
N SER A 147 5.71 -10.99 12.42
CA SER A 147 4.46 -11.28 13.10
C SER A 147 4.58 -12.63 13.80
N ARG A 148 5.28 -12.78 14.64
CA ARG A 148 5.41 -13.80 15.45
C ARG A 148 5.36 -14.85 15.19
#